data_db06c9f9e2885daa093c7a8297cc1017
#
_entry.id   db06c9f9e2885daa093c7a8297cc1017
#
_cell.length_a   1.000
_cell.length_b   1.000
_cell.length_c   1.000
_cell.angle_alpha   90.00
_cell.angle_beta   90.00
_cell.angle_gamma   90.00
#
_symmetry.space_group_name_H-M   'P 1'
#
loop_
_entity.id
_entity.type
_entity.pdbx_description
1 polymer ?
#
loop_
_entity_poly.entity_id
_entity_poly.type
_entity_poly.pdbx_seq_one_letter_code
_entity_poly.pdbx_strand_id
1 'polypeptide(L)'
;MKNKVLYVSGEESMTQIKLRADRLHKVNENCLILTETKTHHIFNSAEETAPEVIVIDSIQTLHTEFIEASPGSISQIRETTAELIKYAKETDTPVVLIGHITKEGNIAGPKILEHMVDVVLQFEGDRNHTYRILRAQKNRFG
;
A
#
# COMPACT_ATOMS: atom_id res chain seq x y z
N MET A 1 23.09 6.15 -5.59
CA MET A 1 21.82 5.88 -6.30
C MET A 1 20.71 6.58 -5.53
N LYS A 2 19.85 7.31 -6.19
CA LYS A 2 18.73 7.97 -5.52
C LYS A 2 17.53 7.03 -5.67
N ASN A 3 17.16 6.37 -4.60
CA ASN A 3 16.08 5.39 -4.60
C ASN A 3 14.74 6.09 -4.87
N LYS A 4 14.15 5.81 -6.02
CA LYS A 4 12.87 6.39 -6.43
C LYS A 4 11.72 5.60 -5.84
N VAL A 5 10.81 6.27 -5.15
CA VAL A 5 9.62 5.68 -4.53
C VAL A 5 8.38 6.21 -5.23
N LEU A 6 7.47 5.35 -5.62
CA LEU A 6 6.12 5.70 -6.06
C LEU A 6 5.15 5.49 -4.90
N TYR A 7 4.66 6.58 -4.32
CA TYR A 7 3.63 6.55 -3.28
C TYR A 7 2.26 6.75 -3.92
N VAL A 8 1.43 5.73 -3.84
CA VAL A 8 0.07 5.72 -4.39
C VAL A 8 -0.93 5.91 -3.26
N SER A 9 -1.71 6.97 -3.33
CA SER A 9 -2.79 7.25 -2.39
C SER A 9 -4.15 7.08 -3.06
N GLY A 10 -4.99 6.24 -2.48
CA GLY A 10 -6.39 6.09 -2.88
C GLY A 10 -7.38 6.83 -1.98
N GLU A 11 -6.93 7.37 -0.85
CA GLU A 11 -7.80 8.01 0.15
C GLU A 11 -7.63 9.52 0.20
N GLU A 12 -6.41 10.00 0.08
CA GLU A 12 -6.09 11.41 0.23
C GLU A 12 -5.88 12.09 -1.12
N SER A 13 -6.33 13.33 -1.22
CA SER A 13 -6.04 14.19 -2.36
C SER A 13 -4.57 14.64 -2.37
N MET A 14 -4.07 15.02 -3.54
CA MET A 14 -2.73 15.57 -3.70
C MET A 14 -2.45 16.74 -2.74
N THR A 15 -3.45 17.63 -2.55
CA THR A 15 -3.34 18.77 -1.64
C THR A 15 -3.16 18.34 -0.18
N GLN A 16 -3.90 17.33 0.27
CA GLN A 16 -3.79 16.81 1.64
C GLN A 16 -2.43 16.17 1.88
N ILE A 17 -1.94 15.39 0.92
CA ILE A 17 -0.62 14.76 1.00
C ILE A 17 0.47 15.82 1.04
N LYS A 18 0.39 16.85 0.20
CA LYS A 18 1.34 17.96 0.18
C LYS A 18 1.40 18.70 1.52
N LEU A 19 0.24 19.06 2.08
CA LEU A 19 0.17 19.72 3.39
C LEU A 19 0.81 18.87 4.51
N ARG A 20 0.65 17.55 4.44
CA ARG A 20 1.29 16.63 5.39
C ARG A 20 2.80 16.54 5.19
N ALA A 21 3.25 16.46 3.94
CA ALA A 21 4.68 16.44 3.60
C ALA A 21 5.39 17.72 4.05
N ASP A 22 4.77 18.88 3.86
CA ASP A 22 5.30 20.18 4.28
C ASP A 22 5.52 20.24 5.80
N ARG A 23 4.62 19.63 6.58
CA ARG A 23 4.77 19.55 8.06
C ARG A 23 5.95 18.68 8.48
N LEU A 24 6.32 17.70 7.69
CA LEU A 24 7.45 16.83 7.97
C LEU A 24 8.79 17.45 7.62
N HIS A 25 8.81 18.63 6.95
CA HIS A 25 10.01 19.34 6.46
C HIS A 25 10.98 18.45 5.67
N LYS A 26 10.47 17.38 5.04
CA LYS A 26 11.25 16.39 4.30
C LYS A 26 10.62 16.15 2.93
N VAL A 27 10.69 17.16 2.07
CA VAL A 27 10.34 16.97 0.67
C VAL A 27 11.52 16.28 -0.01
N ASN A 28 11.27 15.13 -0.64
CA ASN A 28 12.27 14.38 -1.39
C ASN A 28 11.81 14.26 -2.84
N GLU A 29 12.60 14.78 -3.77
CA GLU A 29 12.33 14.73 -5.22
C GLU A 29 12.21 13.29 -5.77
N ASN A 30 12.73 12.31 -5.04
CA ASN A 30 12.62 10.90 -5.44
C ASN A 30 11.33 10.22 -4.94
N CYS A 31 10.51 10.90 -4.15
CA CYS A 31 9.19 10.42 -3.75
C CYS A 31 8.13 10.99 -4.71
N LEU A 32 7.74 10.17 -5.66
CA LEU A 32 6.67 10.49 -6.61
C LEU A 32 5.33 10.16 -5.98
N ILE A 33 4.37 11.06 -6.08
CA ILE A 33 3.03 10.87 -5.51
C ILE A 33 2.03 10.70 -6.63
N LEU A 34 1.23 9.65 -6.55
CA LEU A 34 0.15 9.34 -7.47
C LEU A 34 -1.15 9.20 -6.69
N THR A 35 -2.19 9.96 -7.03
CA THR A 35 -3.53 9.79 -6.49
C THR A 35 -4.36 8.98 -7.49
N GLU A 36 -4.46 7.67 -7.25
CA GLU A 36 -5.12 6.73 -8.16
C GLU A 36 -5.64 5.51 -7.38
N THR A 37 -6.70 4.90 -7.89
CA THR A 37 -7.32 3.70 -7.31
C THR A 37 -7.39 2.52 -8.28
N LYS A 38 -7.24 2.75 -9.60
CA LYS A 38 -7.27 1.69 -10.60
C LYS A 38 -5.88 1.07 -10.79
N THR A 39 -5.78 -0.24 -10.60
CA THR A 39 -4.49 -0.96 -10.70
C THR A 39 -3.81 -0.78 -12.05
N HIS A 40 -4.55 -0.83 -13.13
CA HIS A 40 -4.03 -0.64 -14.49
C HIS A 40 -3.36 0.74 -14.69
N HIS A 41 -3.93 1.84 -14.15
CA HIS A 41 -3.30 3.17 -14.20
C HIS A 41 -2.04 3.25 -13.33
N ILE A 42 -2.07 2.56 -12.17
CA ILE A 42 -0.90 2.47 -11.28
C ILE A 42 0.26 1.77 -11.99
N PHE A 43 0.00 0.66 -12.68
CA PHE A 43 1.04 -0.07 -13.41
C PHE A 43 1.61 0.75 -14.57
N ASN A 44 0.77 1.45 -15.34
CA ASN A 44 1.24 2.36 -16.40
C ASN A 44 2.17 3.44 -15.83
N SER A 45 1.78 4.07 -14.72
CA SER A 45 2.62 5.08 -14.06
C SER A 45 3.93 4.49 -13.50
N ALA A 46 3.89 3.25 -13.02
CA ALA A 46 5.08 2.55 -12.54
C ALA A 46 6.04 2.21 -13.69
N GLU A 47 5.53 1.79 -14.85
CA GLU A 47 6.35 1.56 -16.04
C GLU A 47 7.04 2.84 -16.52
N GLU A 48 6.30 3.97 -16.57
CA GLU A 48 6.85 5.27 -17.00
C GLU A 48 7.90 5.81 -16.02
N THR A 49 7.68 5.64 -14.72
CA THR A 49 8.55 6.24 -13.69
C THR A 49 9.68 5.33 -13.26
N ALA A 50 9.58 4.03 -13.50
CA ALA A 50 10.54 3.00 -13.09
C ALA A 50 10.97 3.15 -11.60
N PRO A 51 10.04 3.05 -10.63
CA PRO A 51 10.36 3.20 -9.22
C PRO A 51 11.13 1.98 -8.71
N GLU A 52 11.97 2.17 -7.69
CA GLU A 52 12.64 1.09 -6.98
C GLU A 52 11.77 0.49 -5.86
N VAL A 53 10.74 1.21 -5.42
CA VAL A 53 9.74 0.74 -4.44
C VAL A 53 8.39 1.38 -4.76
N ILE A 54 7.31 0.62 -4.60
CA ILE A 54 5.94 1.13 -4.66
C ILE A 54 5.30 1.02 -3.27
N VAL A 55 4.63 2.07 -2.83
CA VAL A 55 3.84 2.10 -1.59
C VAL A 55 2.39 2.35 -1.95
N ILE A 56 1.48 1.50 -1.50
CA ILE A 56 0.03 1.61 -1.71
C ILE A 56 -0.66 1.98 -0.40
N ASP A 57 -1.33 3.12 -0.35
CA ASP A 57 -2.07 3.65 0.80
C ASP A 57 -3.50 4.07 0.41
N SER A 58 -4.50 3.21 0.59
CA SER A 58 -4.47 1.86 1.16
C SER A 58 -4.90 0.81 0.13
N ILE A 59 -4.61 -0.46 0.42
CA ILE A 59 -5.03 -1.58 -0.45
C ILE A 59 -6.56 -1.66 -0.58
N GLN A 60 -7.31 -1.23 0.42
CA GLN A 60 -8.78 -1.25 0.42
C GLN A 60 -9.41 -0.28 -0.59
N THR A 61 -8.67 0.72 -1.04
CA THR A 61 -9.17 1.70 -2.01
C THR A 61 -8.97 1.26 -3.45
N LEU A 62 -8.11 0.29 -3.68
CA LEU A 62 -7.82 -0.17 -5.02
C LEU A 62 -8.95 -1.00 -5.62
N HIS A 63 -9.07 -0.94 -6.92
CA HIS A 63 -9.96 -1.81 -7.68
C HIS A 63 -9.37 -2.14 -9.05
N THR A 64 -9.77 -3.29 -9.56
CA THR A 64 -9.50 -3.74 -10.92
C THR A 64 -10.81 -3.90 -11.69
N GLU A 65 -10.76 -3.68 -12.98
CA GLU A 65 -11.89 -3.85 -13.88
C GLU A 65 -12.07 -5.32 -14.33
N PHE A 66 -11.15 -6.21 -13.96
CA PHE A 66 -11.22 -7.63 -14.36
C PHE A 66 -12.29 -8.44 -13.61
N ILE A 67 -12.80 -7.90 -12.50
CA ILE A 67 -13.89 -8.53 -11.75
C ILE A 67 -15.01 -7.54 -11.47
N GLU A 68 -16.26 -8.03 -11.51
CA GLU A 68 -17.45 -7.27 -11.12
C GLU A 68 -17.64 -7.34 -9.61
N ALA A 69 -16.95 -6.45 -8.87
CA ALA A 69 -17.08 -6.34 -7.43
C ALA A 69 -16.85 -4.89 -7.00
N SER A 70 -17.50 -4.45 -5.95
CA SER A 70 -17.34 -3.08 -5.44
C SER A 70 -15.93 -2.85 -4.88
N PRO A 71 -15.35 -1.65 -5.04
CA PRO A 71 -14.13 -1.26 -4.35
C PRO A 71 -14.23 -1.52 -2.83
N GLY A 72 -13.17 -2.00 -2.22
CA GLY A 72 -13.15 -2.36 -0.79
C GLY A 72 -13.76 -3.70 -0.44
N SER A 73 -14.40 -4.41 -1.40
CA SER A 73 -14.86 -5.78 -1.18
C SER A 73 -13.67 -6.74 -1.06
N ILE A 74 -13.89 -7.87 -0.38
CA ILE A 74 -12.88 -8.92 -0.20
C ILE A 74 -12.35 -9.41 -1.56
N SER A 75 -13.23 -9.56 -2.54
CA SER A 75 -12.86 -10.00 -3.89
C SER A 75 -11.94 -9.01 -4.58
N GLN A 76 -12.25 -7.70 -4.48
CA GLN A 76 -11.39 -6.65 -5.03
C GLN A 76 -10.03 -6.61 -4.34
N ILE A 77 -10.00 -6.66 -3.01
CA ILE A 77 -8.75 -6.64 -2.23
C ILE A 77 -7.85 -7.84 -2.62
N ARG A 78 -8.43 -9.02 -2.77
CA ARG A 78 -7.67 -10.23 -3.18
C ARG A 78 -7.11 -10.09 -4.59
N GLU A 79 -7.94 -9.66 -5.53
CA GLU A 79 -7.54 -9.57 -6.94
C GLU A 79 -6.48 -8.49 -7.14
N THR A 80 -6.69 -7.28 -6.62
CA THR A 80 -5.71 -6.19 -6.71
C THR A 80 -4.39 -6.56 -6.04
N THR A 81 -4.44 -7.28 -4.90
CA THR A 81 -3.23 -7.80 -4.25
C THR A 81 -2.51 -8.83 -5.12
N ALA A 82 -3.25 -9.75 -5.76
CA ALA A 82 -2.65 -10.74 -6.66
C ALA A 82 -1.95 -10.06 -7.86
N GLU A 83 -2.57 -9.04 -8.45
CA GLU A 83 -1.96 -8.25 -9.52
C GLU A 83 -0.67 -7.56 -9.06
N LEU A 84 -0.66 -6.94 -7.87
CA LEU A 84 0.52 -6.28 -7.30
C LEU A 84 1.65 -7.25 -6.98
N ILE A 85 1.33 -8.45 -6.48
CA ILE A 85 2.31 -9.51 -6.23
C ILE A 85 2.92 -10.00 -7.55
N LYS A 86 2.09 -10.18 -8.58
CA LYS A 86 2.56 -10.56 -9.91
C LYS A 86 3.50 -9.49 -10.46
N TYR A 87 3.11 -8.23 -10.43
CA TYR A 87 3.93 -7.11 -10.85
C TYR A 87 5.28 -7.07 -10.12
N ALA A 88 5.25 -7.18 -8.79
CA ALA A 88 6.46 -7.18 -7.96
C ALA A 88 7.45 -8.29 -8.36
N LYS A 89 6.95 -9.48 -8.68
CA LYS A 89 7.78 -10.62 -9.10
C LYS A 89 8.32 -10.48 -10.52
N GLU A 90 7.53 -9.93 -11.43
CA GLU A 90 7.93 -9.75 -12.84
C GLU A 90 8.93 -8.62 -13.03
N THR A 91 8.86 -7.57 -12.20
CA THR A 91 9.72 -6.38 -12.31
C THR A 91 10.84 -6.32 -11.27
N ASP A 92 10.85 -7.26 -10.33
CA ASP A 92 11.75 -7.27 -9.16
C ASP A 92 11.65 -5.97 -8.32
N THR A 93 10.46 -5.37 -8.31
CA THR A 93 10.16 -4.12 -7.60
C THR A 93 9.40 -4.43 -6.31
N PRO A 94 9.96 -4.15 -5.12
CA PRO A 94 9.24 -4.32 -3.85
C PRO A 94 7.98 -3.46 -3.78
N VAL A 95 6.88 -4.05 -3.31
CA VAL A 95 5.60 -3.37 -3.09
C VAL A 95 5.22 -3.44 -1.62
N VAL A 96 4.99 -2.28 -1.01
CA VAL A 96 4.51 -2.14 0.37
C VAL A 96 3.03 -1.83 0.32
N LEU A 97 2.22 -2.70 0.94
CA LEU A 97 0.77 -2.52 1.04
C LEU A 97 0.42 -2.03 2.44
N ILE A 98 -0.24 -0.89 2.52
CA ILE A 98 -0.81 -0.39 3.77
C ILE A 98 -2.27 -0.84 3.83
N GLY A 99 -2.62 -1.53 4.91
CA GLY A 99 -3.98 -1.98 5.19
C GLY A 99 -4.46 -1.43 6.53
N HIS A 100 -5.72 -1.04 6.60
CA HIS A 100 -6.34 -0.55 7.83
C HIS A 100 -7.13 -1.67 8.51
N ILE A 101 -6.91 -1.83 9.83
CA ILE A 101 -7.71 -2.71 10.68
C ILE A 101 -8.85 -1.87 11.27
N THR A 102 -10.11 -2.30 11.16
CA THR A 102 -11.21 -1.63 11.87
C THR A 102 -11.19 -1.94 13.36
N LYS A 103 -11.82 -1.04 14.15
CA LYS A 103 -11.91 -1.15 15.61
C LYS A 103 -12.58 -2.42 16.11
N GLU A 104 -13.33 -3.10 15.28
CA GLU A 104 -14.09 -4.31 15.64
C GLU A 104 -13.31 -5.61 15.44
N GLY A 105 -12.05 -5.55 15.01
CA GLY A 105 -11.20 -6.73 14.79
C GLY A 105 -11.70 -7.67 13.71
N ASN A 106 -12.76 -7.31 13.02
CA ASN A 106 -13.54 -8.17 12.15
C ASN A 106 -13.48 -7.72 10.69
N ILE A 107 -12.25 -7.44 10.19
CA ILE A 107 -12.14 -7.20 8.75
C ILE A 107 -11.38 -8.36 8.13
N ALA A 108 -12.14 -9.05 7.33
CA ALA A 108 -11.65 -10.10 6.47
C ALA A 108 -10.53 -9.65 5.50
N GLY A 109 -10.45 -8.35 5.17
CA GLY A 109 -9.48 -7.81 4.22
C GLY A 109 -8.02 -8.03 4.62
N PRO A 110 -7.50 -7.45 5.71
CA PRO A 110 -6.09 -7.59 6.08
C PRO A 110 -5.66 -9.02 6.37
N LYS A 111 -6.48 -9.84 7.05
CA LYS A 111 -6.15 -11.24 7.34
C LYS A 111 -6.00 -12.10 6.08
N ILE A 112 -6.78 -11.82 5.04
CA ILE A 112 -6.65 -12.53 3.77
C ILE A 112 -5.29 -12.23 3.14
N LEU A 113 -4.82 -11.00 3.24
CA LEU A 113 -3.53 -10.58 2.68
C LEU A 113 -2.34 -11.21 3.39
N GLU A 114 -2.44 -11.52 4.69
CA GLU A 114 -1.36 -12.14 5.47
C GLU A 114 -0.87 -13.46 4.86
N HIS A 115 -1.76 -14.20 4.20
CA HIS A 115 -1.41 -15.46 3.52
C HIS A 115 -0.77 -15.24 2.15
N MET A 116 -1.04 -14.11 1.52
CA MET A 116 -0.61 -13.80 0.15
C MET A 116 0.78 -13.14 0.10
N VAL A 117 1.10 -12.30 1.09
CA VAL A 117 2.33 -11.51 1.12
C VAL A 117 3.49 -12.25 1.81
N ASP A 118 4.72 -11.82 1.54
CA ASP A 118 5.93 -12.44 2.10
C ASP A 118 6.22 -11.97 3.53
N VAL A 119 5.91 -10.72 3.84
CA VAL A 119 6.16 -10.09 5.14
C VAL A 119 4.89 -9.41 5.63
N VAL A 120 4.58 -9.56 6.91
CA VAL A 120 3.49 -8.86 7.60
C VAL A 120 4.05 -8.10 8.78
N LEU A 121 3.91 -6.79 8.75
CA LEU A 121 4.25 -5.88 9.83
C LEU A 121 2.98 -5.29 10.42
N GLN A 122 2.88 -5.31 11.74
CA GLN A 122 1.73 -4.75 12.47
C GLN A 122 2.18 -3.62 13.36
N PHE A 123 1.50 -2.47 13.25
CA PHE A 123 1.61 -1.39 14.21
C PHE A 123 0.63 -1.59 15.35
N GLU A 124 1.16 -1.62 16.57
CA GLU A 124 0.39 -1.69 17.80
C GLU A 124 0.55 -0.37 18.57
N GLY A 125 -0.56 0.25 18.97
CA GLY A 125 -0.57 1.43 19.83
C GLY A 125 -1.31 1.14 21.12
N ASP A 126 -0.76 1.55 22.26
CA ASP A 126 -1.47 1.53 23.53
C ASP A 126 -2.17 2.89 23.74
N ARG A 127 -3.43 2.87 24.18
CA ARG A 127 -4.21 4.08 24.46
C ARG A 127 -3.66 4.87 25.64
N ASN A 128 -2.92 4.20 26.53
CA ASN A 128 -2.38 4.77 27.77
C ASN A 128 -0.91 5.16 27.66
N HIS A 129 -0.23 4.86 26.55
CA HIS A 129 1.18 5.11 26.35
C HIS A 129 1.45 5.85 25.04
N THR A 130 2.48 6.67 25.02
CA THR A 130 2.86 7.50 23.88
C THR A 130 3.68 6.76 22.81
N TYR A 131 3.99 5.48 23.02
CA TYR A 131 4.77 4.69 22.08
C TYR A 131 3.90 3.87 21.14
N ARG A 132 4.47 3.56 19.98
CA ARG A 132 3.95 2.61 19.02
C ARG A 132 4.97 1.51 18.80
N ILE A 133 4.49 0.28 18.76
CA ILE A 133 5.33 -0.90 18.54
C ILE A 133 5.10 -1.36 17.11
N LEU A 134 6.19 -1.60 16.37
CA LEU A 134 6.17 -2.28 15.09
C LEU A 134 6.57 -3.73 15.31
N ARG A 135 5.68 -4.66 15.01
CA ARG A 135 5.90 -6.09 15.19
C ARG A 135 5.88 -6.82 13.85
N ALA A 136 6.86 -7.68 13.60
CA ALA A 136 6.82 -8.63 12.50
C ALA A 136 5.96 -9.83 12.90
N GLN A 137 4.81 -10.00 12.24
CA GLN A 137 3.90 -11.15 12.43
C GLN A 137 4.27 -12.32 11.52
N LYS A 138 4.80 -12.02 10.35
CA LYS A 138 5.27 -12.99 9.36
C LYS A 138 6.50 -12.45 8.65
N ASN A 139 7.50 -13.31 8.47
CA ASN A 139 8.63 -13.05 7.60
C ASN A 139 9.04 -14.37 6.94
N ARG A 140 8.80 -14.48 5.62
CA ARG A 140 9.13 -15.70 4.86
C ARG A 140 10.63 -15.95 4.75
N PHE A 141 11.44 -14.91 4.90
CA PHE A 141 12.88 -14.94 4.63
C PHE A 141 13.76 -14.94 5.89
N GLY A 142 13.17 -14.94 7.07
CA GLY A 142 13.94 -14.86 8.31
C GLY A 142 13.33 -15.47 9.54
#